data_94bdbe867ed611874272cd3744c1fcc2
#
_entry.id   94bdbe867ed611874272cd3744c1fcc2
#
_cell.length_a   1.000
_cell.length_b   1.000
_cell.length_c   1.000
_cell.angle_alpha   90.00
_cell.angle_beta   90.00
_cell.angle_gamma   90.00
#
_symmetry.space_group_name_H-M   'P 1'
#
loop_
_entity.id
_entity.type
_entity.pdbx_description
1 polymer ?
#
loop_
_entity_poly.entity_id
_entity_poly.type
_entity_poly.pdbx_seq_one_letter_code
_entity_poly.pdbx_strand_id
1 'polypeptide(L)'
;VAQAQHALRELVDVLTDRGAKVDYAIHPVAGRMPGHMNVLLAEAQVPYEQLREMDDINAEFKQTDVVLVVGANDVVNPAAKTTPGAPIYGMPILNADEATQIVFLKRSMRPGFAGIENELLFDPKTTLLFGDAKDTLGKLLSAVKNL
;
A
#
# COMPACT_ATOMS: atom_id res chain seq x y z
N VAL A 1 5.51 2.32 -7.39
CA VAL A 1 6.14 3.27 -6.45
C VAL A 1 7.41 3.88 -7.01
N ALA A 2 8.14 3.17 -7.87
CA ALA A 2 9.47 3.58 -8.34
C ALA A 2 9.54 5.00 -8.93
N GLN A 3 8.46 5.55 -9.44
CA GLN A 3 8.41 6.92 -9.98
C GLN A 3 7.57 7.84 -9.11
N ALA A 4 6.99 7.31 -8.02
CA ALA A 4 5.99 8.01 -7.23
C ALA A 4 6.44 8.30 -5.79
N GLN A 5 7.65 7.87 -5.39
CA GLN A 5 8.08 7.98 -4.00
C GLN A 5 8.09 9.41 -3.48
N HIS A 6 8.45 10.38 -4.31
CA HIS A 6 8.49 11.79 -3.90
C HIS A 6 7.08 12.35 -3.71
N ALA A 7 6.14 12.03 -4.61
CA ALA A 7 4.75 12.44 -4.49
C ALA A 7 4.09 11.82 -3.25
N LEU A 8 4.41 10.56 -2.98
CA LEU A 8 3.94 9.86 -1.78
C LEU A 8 4.46 10.54 -0.51
N ARG A 9 5.75 10.89 -0.48
CA ARG A 9 6.36 11.59 0.64
C ARG A 9 5.67 12.92 0.92
N GLU A 10 5.39 13.70 -0.12
CA GLU A 10 4.69 14.98 0.02
C GLU A 10 3.29 14.80 0.60
N LEU A 11 2.55 13.79 0.13
CA LEU A 11 1.22 13.48 0.66
C LEU A 11 1.28 13.15 2.15
N VAL A 12 2.25 12.32 2.53
CA VAL A 12 2.44 11.93 3.94
C VAL A 12 2.80 13.13 4.80
N ASP A 13 3.64 14.04 4.31
CA ASP A 13 3.99 15.26 5.04
C ASP A 13 2.76 16.12 5.31
N VAL A 14 1.89 16.30 4.32
CA VAL A 14 0.66 17.08 4.48
C VAL A 14 -0.29 16.41 5.47
N LEU A 15 -0.44 15.10 5.40
CA LEU A 15 -1.29 14.35 6.34
C LEU A 15 -0.74 14.44 7.76
N THR A 16 0.56 14.34 7.93
CA THR A 16 1.21 14.45 9.23
C THR A 16 1.02 15.84 9.83
N ASP A 17 1.14 16.88 9.02
CA ASP A 17 0.91 18.27 9.44
C ASP A 17 -0.54 18.48 9.88
N ARG A 18 -1.47 17.67 9.41
CA ARG A 18 -2.88 17.72 9.82
C ARG A 18 -3.20 16.80 10.99
N GLY A 19 -2.21 16.20 11.62
CA GLY A 19 -2.35 15.40 12.82
C GLY A 19 -2.49 13.90 12.60
N ALA A 20 -2.35 13.41 11.36
CA ALA A 20 -2.39 11.98 11.10
C ALA A 20 -1.06 11.32 11.47
N LYS A 21 -1.14 10.11 12.01
CA LYS A 21 0.04 9.25 12.18
C LYS A 21 0.14 8.36 10.94
N VAL A 22 1.24 8.42 10.22
CA VAL A 22 1.45 7.67 8.99
C VAL A 22 2.69 6.80 9.10
N ASP A 23 2.53 5.52 8.76
CA ASP A 23 3.63 4.56 8.65
C ASP A 23 3.62 3.94 7.26
N TYR A 24 4.77 3.49 6.80
CA TYR A 24 4.94 2.78 5.53
C TYR A 24 5.11 1.30 5.81
N ALA A 25 4.18 0.47 5.33
CA ALA A 25 4.26 -0.98 5.44
C ALA A 25 4.90 -1.54 4.18
N ILE A 26 6.03 -2.23 4.33
CA ILE A 26 6.80 -2.74 3.21
C ILE A 26 6.87 -4.25 3.29
N HIS A 27 6.46 -4.93 2.20
CA HIS A 27 6.59 -6.37 2.12
C HIS A 27 8.04 -6.75 1.77
N PRO A 28 8.58 -7.83 2.38
CA PRO A 28 9.97 -8.21 2.14
C PRO A 28 10.34 -8.47 0.68
N VAL A 29 9.38 -8.90 -0.14
CA VAL A 29 9.61 -9.17 -1.57
C VAL A 29 9.12 -8.05 -2.47
N ALA A 30 8.75 -6.90 -1.91
CA ALA A 30 8.31 -5.76 -2.70
C ALA A 30 9.49 -5.19 -3.52
N GLY A 31 9.19 -4.79 -4.75
CA GLY A 31 10.20 -4.26 -5.64
C GLY A 31 10.92 -5.35 -6.44
N ARG A 32 12.08 -5.01 -6.98
CA ARG A 32 12.85 -5.89 -7.85
C ARG A 32 13.86 -6.76 -7.10
N MET A 33 14.17 -6.40 -5.86
CA MET A 33 15.13 -7.10 -5.02
C MET A 33 14.84 -6.78 -3.56
N PRO A 34 15.30 -7.61 -2.61
CA PRO A 34 15.13 -7.33 -1.19
C PRO A 34 15.66 -5.93 -0.83
N GLY A 35 14.88 -5.17 -0.09
CA GLY A 35 15.27 -3.83 0.33
C GLY A 35 15.10 -2.73 -0.72
N HIS A 36 14.65 -3.06 -1.94
CA HIS A 36 14.50 -2.07 -3.02
C HIS A 36 13.58 -0.90 -2.61
N MET A 37 12.44 -1.20 -2.02
CA MET A 37 11.51 -0.15 -1.61
C MET A 37 12.07 0.73 -0.50
N ASN A 38 12.83 0.13 0.42
CA ASN A 38 13.49 0.89 1.49
C ASN A 38 14.47 1.93 0.91
N VAL A 39 15.22 1.54 -0.12
CA VAL A 39 16.15 2.46 -0.79
C VAL A 39 15.40 3.61 -1.46
N LEU A 40 14.32 3.32 -2.19
CA LEU A 40 13.52 4.36 -2.86
C LEU A 40 12.92 5.34 -1.87
N LEU A 41 12.42 4.86 -0.74
CA LEU A 41 11.83 5.72 0.28
C LEU A 41 12.92 6.52 1.02
N ALA A 42 14.10 5.94 1.22
CA ALA A 42 15.23 6.66 1.79
C ALA A 42 15.69 7.81 0.86
N GLU A 43 15.67 7.58 -0.45
CA GLU A 43 15.96 8.64 -1.44
C GLU A 43 14.94 9.79 -1.35
N ALA A 44 13.69 9.47 -1.02
CA ALA A 44 12.65 10.47 -0.81
C ALA A 44 12.71 11.09 0.60
N GLN A 45 13.74 10.75 1.39
CA GLN A 45 13.96 11.26 2.74
C GLN A 45 12.87 10.89 3.75
N VAL A 46 12.25 9.74 3.56
CA VAL A 46 11.29 9.21 4.53
C VAL A 46 12.03 8.81 5.81
N PRO A 47 11.59 9.28 7.01
CA PRO A 47 12.23 8.89 8.26
C PRO A 47 12.25 7.37 8.45
N TYR A 48 13.37 6.84 8.91
CA TYR A 48 13.54 5.40 9.10
C TYR A 48 12.48 4.80 10.03
N GLU A 49 12.06 5.54 11.04
CA GLU A 49 11.07 5.09 12.02
C GLU A 49 9.68 4.84 11.40
N GLN A 50 9.40 5.43 10.24
CA GLN A 50 8.15 5.24 9.52
C GLN A 50 8.19 4.03 8.59
N LEU A 51 9.37 3.46 8.36
CA LEU A 51 9.53 2.27 7.51
C LEU A 51 9.32 1.03 8.37
N ARG A 52 8.12 0.44 8.29
CA ARG A 52 7.73 -0.67 9.14
C ARG A 52 7.81 -1.99 8.40
N GLU A 53 8.44 -2.97 9.01
CA GLU A 53 8.49 -4.31 8.45
C GLU A 53 7.16 -5.03 8.65
N MET A 54 6.87 -5.98 7.75
CA MET A 54 5.60 -6.70 7.75
C MET A 54 5.30 -7.36 9.11
N ASP A 55 6.28 -8.02 9.72
CA ASP A 55 6.08 -8.72 10.98
C ASP A 55 5.70 -7.78 12.12
N ASP A 56 6.17 -6.53 12.05
CA ASP A 56 5.87 -5.53 13.07
C ASP A 56 4.54 -4.84 12.84
N ILE A 57 4.23 -4.52 11.58
CA ILE A 57 3.04 -3.72 11.25
C ILE A 57 1.75 -4.54 11.16
N ASN A 58 1.84 -5.85 10.88
CA ASN A 58 0.65 -6.66 10.65
C ASN A 58 -0.32 -6.68 11.83
N ALA A 59 0.18 -6.59 13.05
CA ALA A 59 -0.68 -6.56 14.23
C ALA A 59 -1.44 -5.23 14.38
N GLU A 60 -1.03 -4.19 13.65
CA GLU A 60 -1.61 -2.84 13.78
C GLU A 60 -2.68 -2.54 12.74
N PHE A 61 -2.87 -3.38 11.73
CA PHE A 61 -3.88 -3.11 10.68
C PHE A 61 -5.30 -3.06 11.23
N LYS A 62 -5.62 -3.85 12.25
CA LYS A 62 -6.95 -3.82 12.87
C LYS A 62 -7.29 -2.47 13.50
N GLN A 63 -6.27 -1.70 13.87
CA GLN A 63 -6.42 -0.39 14.48
C GLN A 63 -6.16 0.74 13.48
N THR A 64 -5.93 0.41 12.22
CA THR A 64 -5.62 1.36 11.16
C THR A 64 -6.90 1.89 10.54
N ASP A 65 -7.05 3.20 10.49
CA ASP A 65 -8.25 3.84 9.93
C ASP A 65 -8.28 3.74 8.41
N VAL A 66 -7.17 4.03 7.75
CA VAL A 66 -7.07 4.02 6.28
C VAL A 66 -5.75 3.41 5.86
N VAL A 67 -5.80 2.49 4.92
CA VAL A 67 -4.62 1.96 4.22
C VAL A 67 -4.64 2.46 2.78
N LEU A 68 -3.54 3.04 2.35
CA LEU A 68 -3.32 3.42 0.96
C LEU A 68 -2.40 2.38 0.33
N VAL A 69 -2.91 1.63 -0.64
CA VAL A 69 -2.12 0.61 -1.34
C VAL A 69 -1.57 1.20 -2.62
N VAL A 70 -0.25 1.24 -2.73
CA VAL A 70 0.45 1.84 -3.87
C VAL A 70 1.42 0.84 -4.47
N GLY A 71 1.19 0.44 -5.70
CA GLY A 71 2.09 -0.44 -6.43
C GLY A 71 2.16 -1.88 -5.90
N ALA A 72 1.16 -2.32 -5.15
CA ALA A 72 1.09 -3.67 -4.60
C ALA A 72 -0.21 -4.35 -5.04
N ASN A 73 -0.21 -5.68 -5.11
CA ASN A 73 -1.40 -6.47 -5.41
C ASN A 73 -1.35 -7.79 -4.65
N ASP A 74 -0.50 -8.74 -5.08
CA ASP A 74 -0.47 -10.08 -4.47
C ASP A 74 -0.10 -10.03 -2.98
N VAL A 75 0.76 -9.10 -2.59
CA VAL A 75 1.24 -8.97 -1.21
C VAL A 75 0.17 -8.46 -0.23
N VAL A 76 -0.99 -8.04 -0.73
CA VAL A 76 -2.15 -7.67 0.08
C VAL A 76 -3.39 -8.51 -0.28
N ASN A 77 -3.22 -9.58 -1.04
CA ASN A 77 -4.34 -10.42 -1.48
C ASN A 77 -4.72 -11.42 -0.39
N PRO A 78 -5.94 -11.34 0.17
CA PRO A 78 -6.38 -12.25 1.23
C PRO A 78 -6.43 -13.71 0.81
N ALA A 79 -6.44 -14.03 -0.48
CA ALA A 79 -6.43 -15.41 -0.97
C ALA A 79 -5.21 -16.20 -0.48
N ALA A 80 -4.12 -15.52 -0.14
CA ALA A 80 -2.94 -16.16 0.46
C ALA A 80 -3.26 -16.83 1.80
N LYS A 81 -4.29 -16.35 2.49
CA LYS A 81 -4.73 -16.89 3.79
C LYS A 81 -5.93 -17.83 3.66
N THR A 82 -6.81 -17.59 2.68
CA THR A 82 -8.15 -18.17 2.68
C THR A 82 -8.43 -19.14 1.55
N THR A 83 -7.59 -19.20 0.50
CA THR A 83 -7.87 -19.98 -0.71
C THR A 83 -6.81 -21.05 -0.94
N PRO A 84 -6.98 -22.26 -0.37
CA PRO A 84 -6.09 -23.38 -0.67
C PRO A 84 -6.08 -23.67 -2.18
N GLY A 85 -4.91 -23.94 -2.73
CA GLY A 85 -4.74 -24.16 -4.16
C GLY A 85 -4.44 -22.90 -4.97
N ALA A 86 -4.62 -21.71 -4.41
CA ALA A 86 -4.18 -20.49 -5.08
C ALA A 86 -2.65 -20.44 -5.15
N PRO A 87 -2.07 -19.88 -6.22
CA PRO A 87 -0.61 -19.81 -6.38
C PRO A 87 0.10 -19.12 -5.21
N ILE A 88 -0.57 -18.19 -4.53
CA ILE A 88 -0.01 -17.44 -3.40
C ILE A 88 -0.37 -18.02 -2.03
N TYR A 89 -1.13 -19.13 -1.99
CA TYR A 89 -1.57 -19.68 -0.71
C TYR A 89 -0.37 -20.02 0.20
N GLY A 90 -0.44 -19.55 1.43
CA GLY A 90 0.63 -19.72 2.40
C GLY A 90 1.70 -18.63 2.36
N MET A 91 1.68 -17.74 1.37
CA MET A 91 2.60 -16.61 1.33
C MET A 91 2.24 -15.61 2.42
N PRO A 92 3.21 -15.15 3.24
CA PRO A 92 2.94 -14.07 4.17
C PRO A 92 2.56 -12.80 3.41
N ILE A 93 1.53 -12.12 3.88
CA ILE A 93 1.04 -10.88 3.25
C ILE A 93 0.89 -9.77 4.29
N LEU A 94 0.80 -8.54 3.80
CA LEU A 94 0.37 -7.40 4.60
C LEU A 94 -1.15 -7.50 4.79
N ASN A 95 -1.62 -7.45 6.03
CA ASN A 95 -3.03 -7.65 6.38
C ASN A 95 -3.87 -6.38 6.17
N ALA A 96 -3.72 -5.74 5.01
CA ALA A 96 -4.44 -4.52 4.67
C ALA A 96 -5.97 -4.71 4.71
N ASP A 97 -6.46 -5.93 4.49
CA ASP A 97 -7.87 -6.27 4.57
C ASP A 97 -8.49 -6.05 5.97
N GLU A 98 -7.67 -5.94 7.00
CA GLU A 98 -8.14 -5.72 8.36
C GLU A 98 -8.37 -4.23 8.70
N ALA A 99 -7.90 -3.31 7.87
CA ALA A 99 -8.10 -1.88 8.11
C ALA A 99 -9.56 -1.46 7.92
N THR A 100 -9.93 -0.33 8.50
CA THR A 100 -11.30 0.18 8.44
C THR A 100 -11.68 0.62 7.02
N GLN A 101 -10.77 1.32 6.33
CA GLN A 101 -10.97 1.78 4.96
C GLN A 101 -9.71 1.49 4.15
N ILE A 102 -9.89 1.21 2.87
CA ILE A 102 -8.78 0.91 1.95
C ILE A 102 -8.92 1.78 0.72
N VAL A 103 -7.85 2.47 0.35
CA VAL A 103 -7.75 3.20 -0.92
C VAL A 103 -6.70 2.49 -1.75
N PHE A 104 -7.11 1.93 -2.88
CA PHE A 104 -6.27 1.08 -3.69
C PHE A 104 -5.97 1.77 -5.03
N LEU A 105 -4.70 2.08 -5.26
CA LEU A 105 -4.25 2.72 -6.51
C LEU A 105 -3.83 1.63 -7.49
N LYS A 106 -4.49 1.57 -8.64
CA LYS A 106 -4.18 0.61 -9.69
C LYS A 106 -4.28 1.26 -11.06
N ARG A 107 -3.49 0.76 -12.01
CA ARG A 107 -3.63 1.19 -13.41
C ARG A 107 -4.83 0.55 -14.09
N SER A 108 -5.17 -0.68 -13.71
CA SER A 108 -6.28 -1.44 -14.28
C SER A 108 -6.70 -2.56 -13.34
N MET A 109 -7.73 -3.30 -13.70
CA MET A 109 -8.18 -4.47 -12.95
C MET A 109 -7.33 -5.73 -13.20
N ARG A 110 -6.22 -5.61 -13.93
CA ARG A 110 -5.36 -6.76 -14.20
C ARG A 110 -4.82 -7.36 -12.90
N PRO A 111 -4.74 -8.71 -12.82
CA PRO A 111 -4.11 -9.38 -11.68
C PRO A 111 -2.63 -8.99 -11.54
N GLY A 112 -2.09 -9.24 -10.35
CA GLY A 112 -0.66 -9.10 -10.10
C GLY A 112 0.14 -10.24 -10.74
N PHE A 113 1.39 -10.37 -10.32
CA PHE A 113 2.32 -11.36 -10.89
C PHE A 113 1.80 -12.80 -10.79
N ALA A 114 1.08 -13.14 -9.72
CA ALA A 114 0.51 -14.47 -9.53
C ALA A 114 -0.66 -14.79 -10.46
N GLY A 115 -1.19 -13.80 -11.18
CA GLY A 115 -2.26 -13.99 -12.16
C GLY A 115 -3.63 -14.28 -11.58
N ILE A 116 -3.86 -14.03 -10.29
CA ILE A 116 -5.14 -14.26 -9.63
C ILE A 116 -5.81 -12.94 -9.25
N GLU A 117 -7.14 -12.95 -9.20
CA GLU A 117 -7.91 -11.80 -8.75
C GLU A 117 -7.68 -11.54 -7.27
N ASN A 118 -7.68 -10.26 -6.91
CA ASN A 118 -7.59 -9.84 -5.53
C ASN A 118 -8.99 -9.48 -5.02
N GLU A 119 -9.50 -10.28 -4.08
CA GLU A 119 -10.82 -10.07 -3.48
C GLU A 119 -10.93 -8.70 -2.81
N LEU A 120 -9.82 -8.15 -2.36
CA LEU A 120 -9.78 -6.85 -1.70
C LEU A 120 -10.30 -5.73 -2.61
N LEU A 121 -10.14 -5.87 -3.93
CA LEU A 121 -10.64 -4.88 -4.90
C LEU A 121 -12.16 -4.79 -4.91
N PHE A 122 -12.84 -5.83 -4.49
CA PHE A 122 -14.31 -5.90 -4.47
C PHE A 122 -14.91 -5.72 -3.08
N ASP A 123 -14.07 -5.49 -2.07
CA ASP A 123 -14.54 -5.26 -0.70
C ASP A 123 -15.29 -3.92 -0.63
N PRO A 124 -16.47 -3.86 0.02
CA PRO A 124 -17.25 -2.62 0.16
C PRO A 124 -16.47 -1.45 0.76
N LYS A 125 -15.48 -1.73 1.60
CA LYS A 125 -14.66 -0.68 2.24
C LYS A 125 -13.49 -0.21 1.38
N THR A 126 -13.32 -0.77 0.18
CA THR A 126 -12.23 -0.42 -0.74
C THR A 126 -12.69 0.60 -1.76
N THR A 127 -11.93 1.68 -1.89
CA THR A 127 -12.09 2.66 -2.96
C THR A 127 -10.97 2.45 -3.97
N LEU A 128 -11.34 2.24 -5.23
CA LEU A 128 -10.37 2.07 -6.32
C LEU A 128 -10.10 3.39 -7.01
N LEU A 129 -8.84 3.73 -7.17
CA LEU A 129 -8.39 4.89 -7.93
C LEU A 129 -7.53 4.40 -9.09
N PHE A 130 -8.05 4.53 -10.30
CA PHE A 130 -7.35 4.09 -11.51
C PHE A 130 -6.47 5.19 -12.08
N GLY A 131 -5.31 4.81 -12.57
CA GLY A 131 -4.38 5.70 -13.22
C GLY A 131 -2.93 5.42 -12.80
N ASP A 132 -2.02 6.22 -13.31
CA ASP A 132 -0.63 6.18 -12.89
C ASP A 132 -0.51 6.64 -11.43
N ALA A 133 0.28 5.91 -10.63
CA ALA A 133 0.42 6.19 -9.20
C ALA A 133 0.88 7.62 -8.92
N LYS A 134 1.86 8.10 -9.69
CA LYS A 134 2.36 9.47 -9.52
C LYS A 134 1.26 10.51 -9.74
N ASP A 135 0.47 10.35 -10.81
CA ASP A 135 -0.62 11.27 -11.13
C ASP A 135 -1.73 11.20 -10.07
N THR A 136 -2.09 10.00 -9.65
CA THR A 136 -3.13 9.80 -8.63
C THR A 136 -2.70 10.39 -7.30
N LEU A 137 -1.46 10.18 -6.89
CA LEU A 137 -0.93 10.76 -5.65
C LEU A 137 -0.90 12.28 -5.73
N GLY A 138 -0.58 12.85 -6.87
CA GLY A 138 -0.65 14.30 -7.09
C GLY A 138 -2.05 14.85 -6.91
N LYS A 139 -3.06 14.15 -7.42
CA LYS A 139 -4.48 14.54 -7.25
C LYS A 139 -4.92 14.43 -5.79
N LEU A 140 -4.50 13.36 -5.10
CA LEU A 140 -4.80 13.21 -3.68
C LEU A 140 -4.14 14.31 -2.86
N LEU A 141 -2.90 14.65 -3.17
CA LEU A 141 -2.18 15.72 -2.49
C LEU A 141 -2.92 17.05 -2.62
N SER A 142 -3.36 17.39 -3.83
CA SER A 142 -4.14 18.60 -4.08
C SER A 142 -5.46 18.59 -3.30
N ALA A 143 -6.17 17.46 -3.29
CA ALA A 143 -7.44 17.33 -2.58
C ALA A 143 -7.24 17.52 -1.07
N VAL A 144 -6.20 16.93 -0.49
CA VAL A 144 -5.91 17.07 0.94
C VAL A 144 -5.52 18.49 1.31
N LYS A 145 -4.74 19.17 0.47
CA LYS A 145 -4.35 20.56 0.71
C LYS A 145 -5.55 21.51 0.72
N ASN A 146 -6.61 21.17 0.02
CA ASN A 146 -7.82 22.00 -0.10
C ASN A 146 -8.89 21.68 0.95
N LEU A 147 -8.62 20.78 1.87
CA LEU A 147 -9.56 20.46 2.96
C LEU A 147 -9.63 21.56 4.03
#